data_f130185aad228cb490d8b99df603e0bd
#
_entry.id   f130185aad228cb490d8b99df603e0bd
#
_cell.length_a   1.000
_cell.length_b   1.000
_cell.length_c   1.000
_cell.angle_alpha   90.00
_cell.angle_beta   90.00
_cell.angle_gamma   90.00
#
_symmetry.space_group_name_H-M   'P 1'
#
loop_
_entity.id
_entity.type
_entity.pdbx_description
1 polymer ?
#
loop_
_entity_poly.entity_id
_entity_poly.type
_entity_poly.pdbx_seq_one_letter_code
_entity_poly.pdbx_strand_id
1 'polypeptide(L)' 'MQLELGQLIIDTTGGCRDTGIVTLIYEDCYGDNIYSIYWVCPRNNRGLGNDYTTTLSYTEEELKEEYSHCFEVIELK' A
#
# COMPACT_ATOMS: atom_id res chain seq x y z
N MET A 1 -11.37 8.98 1.40
CA MET A 1 -10.12 8.79 0.65
C MET A 1 -10.40 7.98 -0.60
N GLN A 2 -9.82 8.35 -1.71
CA GLN A 2 -10.01 7.63 -2.95
C GLN A 2 -8.65 7.38 -3.60
N LEU A 3 -8.35 6.11 -3.84
CA LEU A 3 -7.11 5.70 -4.49
C LEU A 3 -7.39 5.34 -5.94
N GLU A 4 -6.40 5.53 -6.79
CA GLU A 4 -6.48 5.22 -8.21
C GLU A 4 -5.42 4.19 -8.58
N LEU A 5 -5.64 3.47 -9.67
CA LEU A 5 -4.64 2.54 -10.20
C LEU A 5 -3.34 3.28 -10.49
N GLY A 6 -2.23 2.66 -10.11
CA GLY A 6 -0.90 3.23 -10.29
C GLY A 6 -0.49 4.24 -9.24
N GLN A 7 -1.35 4.55 -8.29
CA GLN A 7 -1.03 5.51 -7.23
C GLN A 7 0.00 4.92 -6.27
N LEU A 8 0.95 5.76 -5.84
CA LEU A 8 2.01 5.36 -4.91
C LEU A 8 1.60 5.64 -3.47
N ILE A 9 1.94 4.70 -2.60
CA ILE A 9 1.70 4.80 -1.17
C ILE A 9 3.00 4.50 -0.44
N ILE A 10 3.32 5.30 0.58
CA ILE A 10 4.48 5.07 1.43
C ILE A 10 3.99 4.65 2.81
N ASP A 11 4.47 3.52 3.29
CA ASP A 11 4.24 3.08 4.67
C ASP A 11 5.36 3.65 5.53
N THR A 12 5.00 4.48 6.49
CA THR A 12 5.99 5.17 7.33
C THR A 12 6.21 4.49 8.67
N THR A 13 5.55 3.35 8.93
CA THR A 13 5.75 2.62 10.18
C THR A 13 7.09 1.89 10.23
N GLY A 14 7.61 1.72 11.43
CA GLY A 14 8.77 0.86 11.67
C GLY A 14 10.10 1.35 11.17
N GLY A 15 10.21 2.60 10.78
CA GLY A 15 11.49 3.19 10.37
C GLY A 15 11.98 2.79 8.98
N CYS A 16 11.27 1.92 8.29
CA CYS A 16 11.52 1.60 6.88
C CYS A 16 10.37 2.14 6.05
N ARG A 17 10.70 2.72 4.94
CA ARG A 17 9.71 3.30 4.04
C ARG A 17 9.38 2.29 2.94
N ASP A 18 8.41 1.43 3.23
CA ASP A 18 7.91 0.50 2.22
C ASP A 18 7.11 1.29 1.19
N THR A 19 7.33 0.98 -0.08
CA THR A 19 6.63 1.65 -1.18
C THR A 19 5.60 0.70 -1.76
N GLY A 20 4.37 1.17 -1.88
CA GLY A 20 3.28 0.42 -2.48
C GLY A 20 2.74 1.08 -3.74
N ILE A 21 2.24 0.26 -4.64
CA ILE A 21 1.58 0.72 -5.86
C ILE A 21 0.22 0.04 -5.94
N VAL A 22 -0.84 0.82 -6.16
CA VAL A 22 -2.18 0.28 -6.35
C VAL A 22 -2.23 -0.41 -7.71
N THR A 23 -2.38 -1.72 -7.71
CA THR A 23 -2.34 -2.53 -8.94
C THR A 23 -3.71 -3.00 -9.40
N LEU A 24 -4.69 -3.04 -8.50
CA LEU A 24 -6.02 -3.52 -8.84
C LEU A 24 -7.03 -2.89 -7.89
N ILE A 25 -8.19 -2.50 -8.43
CA ILE A 25 -9.32 -2.03 -7.64
C ILE A 25 -10.53 -2.80 -8.15
N TYR A 26 -11.25 -3.46 -7.24
CA TYR A 26 -12.44 -4.23 -7.63
C TYR A 26 -13.47 -4.22 -6.49
N GLU A 27 -14.69 -4.59 -6.84
CA GLU A 27 -15.78 -4.75 -5.88
C GLU A 27 -15.89 -6.20 -5.46
N ASP A 28 -16.06 -6.44 -4.16
CA ASP A 28 -16.32 -7.80 -3.67
C ASP A 28 -17.81 -8.15 -3.80
N CYS A 29 -18.19 -9.33 -3.32
CA CYS A 29 -19.57 -9.78 -3.41
C CYS A 29 -20.54 -9.00 -2.52
N TYR A 30 -20.02 -8.17 -1.62
CA TYR A 30 -20.84 -7.34 -0.74
C TYR A 30 -20.92 -5.88 -1.22
N GLY A 31 -20.29 -5.57 -2.33
CA GLY A 31 -20.29 -4.21 -2.89
C GLY A 31 -19.21 -3.31 -2.32
N ASP A 32 -18.29 -3.84 -1.52
CA ASP A 32 -17.18 -3.08 -0.96
C ASP A 32 -16.02 -3.01 -1.96
N ASN A 33 -15.39 -1.85 -2.05
CA ASN A 33 -14.21 -1.70 -2.88
C ASN A 33 -13.00 -2.33 -2.20
N ILE A 34 -12.30 -3.17 -2.95
CA ILE A 34 -11.07 -3.83 -2.51
C ILE A 34 -9.91 -3.28 -3.33
N TYR A 35 -8.84 -2.94 -2.65
CA TYR A 35 -7.64 -2.36 -3.26
C TYR A 35 -6.48 -3.33 -3.08
N SER A 36 -5.88 -3.75 -4.17
CA SER A 36 -4.67 -4.57 -4.12
C SER A 36 -3.45 -3.66 -4.27
N ILE A 37 -2.52 -3.78 -3.34
CA ILE A 37 -1.32 -2.95 -3.30
C ILE A 37 -0.11 -3.87 -3.36
N TYR A 38 0.77 -3.59 -4.33
CA TYR A 38 2.03 -4.28 -4.48
C TYR A 38 3.09 -3.51 -3.69
N TRP A 39 3.62 -4.15 -2.65
CA TRP A 39 4.59 -3.54 -1.76
C TRP A 39 6.01 -3.96 -2.09
N VAL A 40 6.92 -2.99 -2.07
CA VAL A 40 8.35 -3.23 -2.13
C VAL A 40 8.94 -2.77 -0.79
N CYS A 41 9.51 -3.71 -0.05
CA CYS A 41 10.07 -3.48 1.27
C CYS A 41 11.58 -3.54 1.17
N PRO A 42 12.30 -2.41 1.18
CA PRO A 42 13.76 -2.42 1.03
C PRO A 42 14.42 -3.02 2.26
N ARG A 43 15.20 -4.09 2.06
CA ARG A 43 15.90 -4.78 3.13
C ARG A 43 17.39 -4.59 3.08
N ASN A 44 17.92 -4.12 1.97
CA ASN A 44 19.36 -3.93 1.80
C ASN A 44 19.93 -2.96 2.82
N ASN A 45 19.19 -1.93 3.19
CA ASN A 45 19.61 -0.93 4.16
C ASN A 45 19.78 -1.51 5.57
N ARG A 46 19.23 -2.68 5.81
CA ARG A 46 19.31 -3.38 7.08
C ARG A 46 20.31 -4.53 7.05
N GLY A 47 20.96 -4.77 5.92
CA GLY A 47 21.84 -5.91 5.76
C GLY A 47 21.13 -7.25 5.76
N LEU A 48 19.86 -7.28 5.41
CA LEU A 48 19.02 -8.47 5.49
C LEU A 48 18.88 -9.19 4.14
N GLY A 49 19.69 -8.85 3.16
CA GLY A 49 19.65 -9.47 1.85
C GLY A 49 18.81 -8.70 0.84
N ASN A 50 18.14 -9.42 -0.04
CA ASN A 50 17.40 -8.82 -1.14
C ASN A 50 16.13 -8.12 -0.65
N ASP A 51 15.63 -7.17 -1.45
CA ASP A 51 14.35 -6.53 -1.18
C ASP A 51 13.24 -7.57 -1.14
N TYR A 52 12.27 -7.31 -0.29
CA TYR A 52 11.10 -8.16 -0.14
C TYR A 52 9.93 -7.51 -0.88
N THR A 53 9.17 -8.32 -1.61
CA THR A 53 7.97 -7.85 -2.30
C THR A 53 6.77 -8.70 -1.92
N THR A 54 5.60 -8.07 -1.83
CA THR A 54 4.36 -8.79 -1.53
C THR A 54 3.17 -7.99 -2.05
N THR A 55 2.06 -8.67 -2.29
CA THR A 55 0.80 -8.02 -2.64
C THR A 55 -0.21 -8.27 -1.53
N LEU A 56 -0.80 -7.21 -1.03
CA LEU A 56 -1.82 -7.28 0.01
C LEU A 56 -3.09 -6.59 -0.50
N SER A 57 -4.23 -7.11 -0.10
CA SER A 57 -5.53 -6.54 -0.45
C SER A 57 -6.17 -5.91 0.79
N TYR A 58 -6.79 -4.75 0.60
CA TYR A 58 -7.37 -3.97 1.68
C TYR A 58 -8.78 -3.56 1.31
N THR A 59 -9.68 -3.55 2.30
CA THR A 59 -10.98 -2.88 2.14
C THR A 59 -10.78 -1.38 2.27
N GLU A 60 -11.79 -0.62 1.84
CA GLU A 60 -11.74 0.83 1.97
C GLU A 60 -11.63 1.26 3.44
N GLU A 61 -12.32 0.56 4.35
CA GLU A 61 -12.23 0.85 5.78
C GLU A 61 -10.85 0.60 6.35
N GLU A 62 -10.22 -0.51 5.96
CA GLU A 62 -8.86 -0.81 6.38
C GLU A 62 -7.88 0.25 5.89
N LEU A 63 -8.04 0.72 4.65
CA LEU A 63 -7.19 1.77 4.11
C LEU A 63 -7.37 3.09 4.85
N LYS A 64 -8.59 3.45 5.19
CA LYS A 64 -8.84 4.68 5.95
C LYS A 64 -8.13 4.67 7.29
N GLU A 65 -8.17 3.53 7.98
CA GLU A 65 -7.51 3.37 9.27
C GLU A 65 -6.00 3.46 9.12
N GLU A 66 -5.43 2.70 8.17
CA GLU A 66 -3.99 2.68 7.93
C GLU A 66 -3.48 4.03 7.42
N TYR A 67 -4.25 4.68 6.56
CA TYR A 67 -3.89 5.99 6.04
C TYR A 67 -3.75 7.03 7.15
N SER A 68 -4.64 6.96 8.13
CA SER A 68 -4.61 7.91 9.25
C SER A 68 -3.38 7.76 10.13
N HIS A 69 -2.79 6.56 10.17
CA HIS A 69 -1.73 6.25 11.12
C HIS A 69 -0.37 5.97 10.46
N CYS A 70 -0.37 5.32 9.32
CA CYS A 70 0.83 4.70 8.79
C CYS A 70 1.16 5.05 7.34
N PHE A 71 0.16 5.39 6.54
CA PHE A 71 0.34 5.53 5.09
C PHE A 71 0.38 6.99 4.68
N GLU A 72 1.24 7.28 3.72
CA GLU A 72 1.29 8.56 3.04
C GLU A 72 1.03 8.31 1.55
N VAL A 73 0.02 8.94 0.99
CA VAL A 73 -0.32 8.79 -0.42
C VAL A 73 0.39 9.85 -1.23
N ILE A 74 1.09 9.42 -2.27
CA ILE A 74 1.75 10.32 -3.21
C ILE A 74 0.77 10.64 -4.33
N GLU A 75 0.40 11.89 -4.47
CA GLU A 75 -0.53 12.31 -5.51
C GLU A 75 0.14 12.24 -6.89
N LEU A 76 -0.59 11.66 -7.84
CA LEU A 76 -0.18 11.65 -9.24
C LEU A 76 -0.57 12.96 -9.90
N LYS A 77 0.34 13.49 -10.70
CA LYS A 77 0.07 14.69 -11.46
C LYS A 77 0.15 14.40 -12.94
#